data_027162e371b3d805e15a1bb6ed454ece
#
_entry.id   027162e371b3d805e15a1bb6ed454ece
#
_cell.length_a   1.000
_cell.length_b   1.000
_cell.length_c   1.000
_cell.angle_alpha   90.00
_cell.angle_beta   90.00
_cell.angle_gamma   90.00
#
_symmetry.space_group_name_H-M   'P 1'
#
loop_
_entity.id
_entity.type
_entity.pdbx_description
1 polymer ?
#
loop_
_entity_poly.entity_id
_entity_poly.type
_entity_poly.pdbx_seq_one_letter_code
_entity_poly.pdbx_strand_id
1 'polypeptide(L)'
;MVLSVDSNEPSYFGNNLECEIKPLPEGDFWIEIGERRIVVERKTWDDAYNSWMQKRLEEQISRILENHEDYVLLIEGNKQSSRLWRNKQFHQIDSLQKFLNRMSLEAIPVIYTSSKKDTCSYLNYLSKRVEEGKFMHLIRKTTVLKSSRNKYHNIMSMIPGITIDRSKTLY
;
A
#
# COMPACT_ATOMS: atom_id res chain seq x y z
N MET A 1 -6.14 -7.14 -19.62
CA MET A 1 -5.83 -7.01 -18.18
C MET A 1 -5.68 -8.39 -17.57
N VAL A 2 -4.72 -8.58 -16.65
CA VAL A 2 -4.53 -9.83 -15.89
C VAL A 2 -4.48 -9.47 -14.40
N LEU A 3 -5.31 -10.16 -13.61
CA LEU A 3 -5.21 -10.15 -12.15
C LEU A 3 -4.46 -11.41 -11.73
N SER A 4 -3.38 -11.27 -10.98
CA SER A 4 -2.61 -12.39 -10.42
C SER A 4 -2.68 -12.37 -8.91
N VAL A 5 -2.80 -13.55 -8.30
CA VAL A 5 -2.86 -13.75 -6.85
C VAL A 5 -1.67 -14.61 -6.44
N ASP A 6 -0.96 -14.20 -5.39
CA ASP A 6 0.14 -14.99 -4.86
C ASP A 6 -0.34 -16.37 -4.38
N SER A 7 0.43 -17.40 -4.71
CA SER A 7 0.09 -18.79 -4.36
C SER A 7 0.05 -19.05 -2.85
N ASN A 8 0.63 -18.17 -2.03
CA ASN A 8 0.59 -18.25 -0.56
C ASN A 8 -0.66 -17.60 0.04
N GLU A 9 -1.43 -16.85 -0.77
CA GLU A 9 -2.68 -16.26 -0.32
C GLU A 9 -3.77 -17.33 -0.12
N PRO A 10 -4.74 -17.10 0.77
CA PRO A 10 -5.83 -18.05 0.98
C PRO A 10 -6.56 -18.40 -0.32
N SER A 11 -6.86 -19.69 -0.51
CA SER A 11 -7.60 -20.21 -1.68
C SER A 11 -8.94 -19.52 -1.94
N TYR A 12 -9.46 -18.82 -0.91
CA TYR A 12 -10.67 -18.00 -1.04
C TYR A 12 -10.56 -16.99 -2.19
N PHE A 13 -9.40 -16.36 -2.37
CA PHE A 13 -9.23 -15.35 -3.42
C PHE A 13 -9.25 -15.99 -4.81
N GLY A 14 -8.53 -17.09 -5.01
CA GLY A 14 -8.56 -17.83 -6.27
C GLY A 14 -9.95 -18.36 -6.66
N ASN A 15 -10.79 -18.67 -5.65
CA ASN A 15 -12.14 -19.16 -5.87
C ASN A 15 -13.18 -18.05 -6.13
N ASN A 16 -12.86 -16.80 -5.83
CA ASN A 16 -13.80 -15.67 -5.89
C ASN A 16 -13.35 -14.51 -6.79
N LEU A 17 -12.20 -14.64 -7.43
CA LEU A 17 -11.65 -13.69 -8.40
C LEU A 17 -11.40 -14.41 -9.72
N GLU A 18 -11.61 -13.72 -10.83
CA GLU A 18 -11.11 -14.15 -12.13
C GLU A 18 -9.62 -13.77 -12.22
N CYS A 19 -8.75 -14.73 -11.89
CA CYS A 19 -7.32 -14.47 -11.68
C CYS A 19 -6.43 -15.64 -12.05
N GLU A 20 -5.15 -15.36 -12.25
CA GLU A 20 -4.08 -16.36 -12.27
C GLU A 20 -3.52 -16.54 -10.85
N ILE A 21 -3.32 -17.79 -10.44
CA ILE A 21 -2.63 -18.12 -9.19
C ILE A 21 -1.20 -18.51 -9.53
N LYS A 22 -0.24 -17.73 -9.03
CA LYS A 22 1.19 -17.98 -9.26
C LYS A 22 2.04 -17.39 -8.12
N PRO A 23 3.26 -17.88 -7.89
CA PRO A 23 4.17 -17.21 -6.97
C PRO A 23 4.47 -15.79 -7.45
N LEU A 24 4.29 -14.81 -6.56
CA LEU A 24 4.65 -13.42 -6.83
C LEU A 24 5.93 -13.06 -6.08
N PRO A 25 6.90 -12.38 -6.71
CA PRO A 25 8.13 -11.96 -6.04
C PRO A 25 7.90 -10.88 -4.98
N GLU A 26 6.85 -10.07 -5.13
CA GLU A 26 6.50 -8.97 -4.25
C GLU A 26 4.99 -8.72 -4.27
N GLY A 27 4.42 -8.38 -3.09
CA GLY A 27 2.99 -8.16 -2.91
C GLY A 27 2.16 -9.44 -3.00
N ASP A 28 0.88 -9.32 -2.73
CA ASP A 28 -0.06 -10.44 -2.67
C ASP A 28 -0.97 -10.52 -3.91
N PHE A 29 -1.17 -9.37 -4.58
CA PHE A 29 -1.93 -9.30 -5.83
C PHE A 29 -1.23 -8.36 -6.81
N TRP A 30 -1.27 -8.74 -8.10
CA TRP A 30 -0.84 -7.91 -9.21
C TRP A 30 -1.99 -7.65 -10.16
N ILE A 31 -2.18 -6.40 -10.55
CA ILE A 31 -3.11 -6.00 -11.61
C ILE A 31 -2.26 -5.45 -12.75
N GLU A 32 -2.26 -6.17 -13.88
CA GLU A 32 -1.39 -5.88 -15.02
C GLU A 32 -2.19 -5.49 -16.25
N ILE A 33 -1.83 -4.40 -16.91
CA ILE A 33 -2.35 -3.98 -18.20
C ILE A 33 -1.23 -3.38 -19.06
N GLY A 34 -0.91 -4.04 -20.18
CA GLY A 34 0.28 -3.68 -20.96
C GLY A 34 1.53 -3.75 -20.11
N GLU A 35 2.31 -2.68 -20.08
CA GLU A 35 3.55 -2.59 -19.28
C GLU A 35 3.30 -2.11 -17.84
N ARG A 36 2.08 -1.72 -17.52
CA ARG A 36 1.74 -1.19 -16.21
C ARG A 36 1.36 -2.30 -15.24
N ARG A 37 1.88 -2.21 -14.03
CA ARG A 37 1.57 -3.12 -12.92
C ARG A 37 1.22 -2.33 -11.66
N ILE A 38 0.12 -2.70 -11.02
CA ILE A 38 -0.24 -2.24 -9.68
C ILE A 38 0.02 -3.40 -8.73
N VAL A 39 0.85 -3.17 -7.74
CA VAL A 39 1.14 -4.14 -6.68
C VAL A 39 0.24 -3.83 -5.48
N VAL A 40 -0.47 -4.84 -4.99
CA VAL A 40 -1.29 -4.73 -3.78
C VAL A 40 -0.71 -5.66 -2.72
N GLU A 41 -0.36 -5.12 -1.58
CA GLU A 41 0.03 -5.85 -0.38
C GLU A 41 -1.15 -5.89 0.57
N ARG A 42 -1.58 -7.08 0.99
CA ARG A 42 -2.68 -7.29 1.93
C ARG A 42 -2.16 -7.67 3.30
N LYS A 43 -2.68 -7.02 4.32
CA LYS A 43 -2.39 -7.40 5.71
C LYS A 43 -3.65 -7.35 6.56
N THR A 44 -3.79 -8.29 7.48
CA THR A 44 -4.75 -8.11 8.58
C THR A 44 -4.25 -7.06 9.56
N TRP A 45 -5.13 -6.54 10.43
CA TRP A 45 -4.72 -5.60 11.48
C TRP A 45 -3.62 -6.15 12.38
N ASP A 46 -3.69 -7.43 12.74
CA ASP A 46 -2.68 -8.07 13.59
C ASP A 46 -1.35 -8.25 12.87
N ASP A 47 -1.38 -8.63 11.59
CA ASP A 47 -0.16 -8.80 10.78
C ASP A 47 0.50 -7.45 10.47
N ALA A 48 -0.31 -6.42 10.18
CA ALA A 48 0.18 -5.05 9.98
C ALA A 48 0.90 -4.55 11.25
N TYR A 49 0.30 -4.75 12.42
CA TYR A 49 0.92 -4.37 13.69
C TYR A 49 2.23 -5.11 13.95
N ASN A 50 2.23 -6.43 13.82
CA ASN A 50 3.42 -7.25 14.05
C ASN A 50 4.55 -6.89 13.08
N SER A 51 4.23 -6.68 11.80
CA SER A 51 5.21 -6.28 10.79
C SER A 51 5.75 -4.89 11.05
N TRP A 52 4.90 -3.94 11.47
CA TRP A 52 5.31 -2.59 11.82
C TRP A 52 6.23 -2.56 13.03
N MET A 53 5.88 -3.26 14.13
CA MET A 53 6.71 -3.35 15.34
C MET A 53 8.09 -3.94 15.07
N GLN A 54 8.20 -4.81 14.08
CA GLN A 54 9.46 -5.43 13.65
C GLN A 54 10.17 -4.66 12.53
N LYS A 55 9.66 -3.46 12.15
CA LYS A 55 10.14 -2.62 11.02
C LYS A 55 10.05 -3.29 9.63
N ARG A 56 9.56 -4.51 9.55
CA ARG A 56 9.42 -5.26 8.28
C ARG A 56 8.43 -4.61 7.32
N LEU A 57 7.38 -3.94 7.84
CA LEU A 57 6.39 -3.28 7.01
C LEU A 57 7.01 -2.14 6.19
N GLU A 58 7.84 -1.31 6.84
CA GLU A 58 8.52 -0.19 6.18
C GLU A 58 9.55 -0.68 5.16
N GLU A 59 10.32 -1.74 5.50
CA GLU A 59 11.29 -2.36 4.59
C GLU A 59 10.60 -2.99 3.37
N GLN A 60 9.48 -3.68 3.57
CA GLN A 60 8.70 -4.30 2.50
C GLN A 60 8.16 -3.24 1.55
N ILE A 61 7.58 -2.17 2.08
CA ILE A 61 7.05 -1.06 1.27
C ILE A 61 8.16 -0.38 0.49
N SER A 62 9.31 -0.10 1.15
CA SER A 62 10.45 0.52 0.48
C SER A 62 10.94 -0.31 -0.71
N ARG A 63 11.05 -1.63 -0.52
CA ARG A 63 11.45 -2.56 -1.59
C ARG A 63 10.47 -2.56 -2.76
N ILE A 64 9.15 -2.60 -2.46
CA ILE A 64 8.12 -2.58 -3.51
C ILE A 64 8.18 -1.25 -4.29
N LEU A 65 8.32 -0.12 -3.60
CA LEU A 65 8.40 1.20 -4.22
C LEU A 65 9.68 1.43 -5.04
N GLU A 66 10.75 0.68 -4.76
CA GLU A 66 11.97 0.71 -5.58
C GLU A 66 11.75 0.03 -6.93
N ASN A 67 10.88 -0.98 -6.98
CA ASN A 67 10.68 -1.83 -8.15
C ASN A 67 9.39 -1.52 -8.92
N HIS A 68 8.40 -0.86 -8.29
CA HIS A 68 7.08 -0.63 -8.85
C HIS A 68 6.62 0.81 -8.65
N GLU A 69 6.00 1.37 -9.70
CA GLU A 69 5.48 2.75 -9.66
C GLU A 69 4.14 2.86 -8.92
N ASP A 70 3.31 1.83 -9.03
CA ASP A 70 1.96 1.80 -8.48
C ASP A 70 1.86 0.74 -7.38
N TYR A 71 1.56 1.18 -6.17
CA TYR A 71 1.45 0.33 -4.99
C TYR A 71 0.22 0.68 -4.16
N VAL A 72 -0.41 -0.31 -3.56
CA VAL A 72 -1.53 -0.15 -2.61
C VAL A 72 -1.28 -1.05 -1.39
N LEU A 73 -1.33 -0.48 -0.20
CA LEU A 73 -1.41 -1.24 1.05
C LEU A 73 -2.88 -1.46 1.41
N LEU A 74 -3.31 -2.71 1.51
CA LEU A 74 -4.67 -3.08 1.85
C LEU A 74 -4.70 -3.68 3.27
N ILE A 75 -5.46 -3.06 4.16
CA ILE A 75 -5.68 -3.52 5.52
C ILE A 75 -7.05 -4.19 5.61
N GLU A 76 -7.04 -5.51 5.77
CA GLU A 76 -8.25 -6.33 5.79
C GLU A 76 -8.75 -6.59 7.20
N GLY A 77 -10.05 -6.57 7.34
CA GLY A 77 -10.77 -6.98 8.54
C GLY A 77 -11.22 -5.81 9.41
N ASN A 78 -12.07 -6.13 10.38
CA ASN A 78 -12.55 -5.15 11.32
C ASN A 78 -11.52 -4.93 12.44
N LYS A 79 -11.16 -3.69 12.68
CA LYS A 79 -10.25 -3.26 13.76
C LYS A 79 -10.67 -3.86 15.13
N GLN A 80 -11.97 -3.90 15.41
CA GLN A 80 -12.54 -4.44 16.66
C GLN A 80 -12.40 -5.97 16.73
N SER A 81 -12.22 -6.65 15.62
CA SER A 81 -12.03 -8.10 15.58
C SER A 81 -10.57 -8.52 15.75
N SER A 82 -9.64 -7.57 15.74
CA SER A 82 -8.22 -7.85 15.94
C SER A 82 -7.94 -8.40 17.34
N ARG A 83 -6.87 -9.17 17.46
CA ARG A 83 -6.39 -9.69 18.74
C ARG A 83 -6.01 -8.54 19.69
N LEU A 84 -5.40 -7.48 19.14
CA LEU A 84 -5.05 -6.28 19.90
C LEU A 84 -6.26 -5.65 20.57
N TRP A 85 -7.39 -5.53 19.84
CA TRP A 85 -8.63 -4.99 20.40
C TRP A 85 -9.21 -5.89 21.49
N ARG A 86 -9.28 -7.19 21.22
CA ARG A 86 -9.78 -8.18 22.20
C ARG A 86 -8.94 -8.20 23.48
N ASN A 87 -7.63 -7.97 23.37
CA ASN A 87 -6.72 -7.87 24.49
C ASN A 87 -6.67 -6.48 25.15
N LYS A 88 -7.59 -5.58 24.77
CA LYS A 88 -7.67 -4.19 25.27
C LYS A 88 -6.40 -3.35 25.03
N GLN A 89 -5.63 -3.68 24.01
CA GLN A 89 -4.39 -3.00 23.63
C GLN A 89 -4.70 -1.80 22.70
N PHE A 90 -5.61 -0.92 23.11
CA PHE A 90 -6.15 0.17 22.30
C PHE A 90 -5.07 1.17 21.85
N HIS A 91 -4.12 1.48 22.73
CA HIS A 91 -3.02 2.40 22.38
C HIS A 91 -2.17 1.88 21.23
N GLN A 92 -1.96 0.57 21.14
CA GLN A 92 -1.19 -0.06 20.07
C GLN A 92 -1.93 0.04 18.73
N ILE A 93 -3.24 -0.20 18.75
CA ILE A 93 -4.09 -0.04 17.57
C ILE A 93 -4.12 1.42 17.10
N ASP A 94 -4.26 2.38 18.03
CA ASP A 94 -4.28 3.80 17.68
C ASP A 94 -2.93 4.26 17.14
N SER A 95 -1.84 3.73 17.66
CA SER A 95 -0.49 4.02 17.15
C SER A 95 -0.30 3.47 15.74
N LEU A 96 -0.73 2.23 15.48
CA LEU A 96 -0.75 1.67 14.12
C LEU A 96 -1.62 2.50 13.18
N GLN A 97 -2.83 2.88 13.61
CA GLN A 97 -3.73 3.70 12.79
C GLN A 97 -3.09 5.05 12.42
N LYS A 98 -2.42 5.71 13.36
CA LYS A 98 -1.69 6.96 13.11
C LYS A 98 -0.54 6.74 12.11
N PHE A 99 0.18 5.63 12.23
CA PHE A 99 1.22 5.27 11.29
C PHE A 99 0.65 5.07 9.88
N LEU A 100 -0.44 4.30 9.71
CA LEU A 100 -1.10 4.06 8.43
C LEU A 100 -1.65 5.35 7.81
N ASN A 101 -2.24 6.22 8.63
CA ASN A 101 -2.72 7.53 8.18
C ASN A 101 -1.55 8.40 7.68
N ARG A 102 -0.42 8.39 8.39
CA ARG A 102 0.79 9.10 7.94
C ARG A 102 1.28 8.58 6.59
N MET A 103 1.28 7.26 6.38
CA MET A 103 1.64 6.67 5.09
C MET A 103 0.74 7.17 3.97
N SER A 104 -0.57 7.26 4.21
CA SER A 104 -1.52 7.82 3.23
C SER A 104 -1.20 9.28 2.88
N LEU A 105 -0.76 10.07 3.85
CA LEU A 105 -0.31 11.45 3.62
C LEU A 105 1.03 11.53 2.86
N GLU A 106 1.87 10.52 3.00
CA GLU A 106 3.16 10.37 2.31
C GLU A 106 3.01 9.72 0.91
N ALA A 107 1.78 9.72 0.36
CA ALA A 107 1.41 9.23 -0.97
C ALA A 107 1.45 7.70 -1.15
N ILE A 108 1.36 6.92 -0.08
CA ILE A 108 1.15 5.47 -0.12
C ILE A 108 -0.34 5.19 0.11
N PRO A 109 -1.11 4.78 -0.90
CA PRO A 109 -2.52 4.48 -0.71
C PRO A 109 -2.71 3.37 0.31
N VAL A 110 -3.44 3.67 1.40
CA VAL A 110 -3.87 2.68 2.38
C VAL A 110 -5.38 2.51 2.26
N ILE A 111 -5.79 1.31 1.90
CA ILE A 111 -7.20 0.95 1.70
C ILE A 111 -7.63 0.00 2.80
N TYR A 112 -8.83 0.20 3.30
CA TYR A 112 -9.43 -0.64 4.34
C TYR A 112 -10.58 -1.44 3.76
N THR A 113 -10.56 -2.76 4.00
CA THR A 113 -11.64 -3.67 3.65
C THR A 113 -12.12 -4.40 4.88
N SER A 114 -13.41 -4.69 4.98
CA SER A 114 -14.01 -5.29 6.18
C SER A 114 -13.83 -6.81 6.25
N SER A 115 -13.58 -7.46 5.12
CA SER A 115 -13.53 -8.91 4.97
C SER A 115 -12.87 -9.33 3.66
N LYS A 116 -12.56 -10.61 3.50
CA LYS A 116 -12.07 -11.19 2.23
C LYS A 116 -13.04 -10.93 1.06
N LYS A 117 -14.34 -10.96 1.31
CA LYS A 117 -15.36 -10.64 0.30
C LYS A 117 -15.24 -9.18 -0.16
N ASP A 118 -15.06 -8.27 0.78
CA ASP A 118 -14.89 -6.85 0.50
C ASP A 118 -13.55 -6.60 -0.22
N THR A 119 -12.49 -7.33 0.15
CA THR A 119 -11.21 -7.32 -0.57
C THR A 119 -11.38 -7.75 -2.03
N CYS A 120 -12.11 -8.85 -2.31
CA CYS A 120 -12.41 -9.25 -3.68
C CYS A 120 -13.19 -8.17 -4.44
N SER A 121 -14.19 -7.56 -3.81
CA SER A 121 -14.96 -6.48 -4.42
C SER A 121 -14.09 -5.28 -4.77
N TYR A 122 -13.17 -4.91 -3.88
CA TYR A 122 -12.21 -3.84 -4.12
C TYR A 122 -11.24 -4.17 -5.26
N LEU A 123 -10.67 -5.39 -5.28
CA LEU A 123 -9.76 -5.82 -6.34
C LEU A 123 -10.44 -5.83 -7.72
N ASN A 124 -11.67 -6.34 -7.81
CA ASN A 124 -12.48 -6.28 -9.03
C ASN A 124 -12.77 -4.85 -9.47
N TYR A 125 -13.12 -3.96 -8.53
CA TYR A 125 -13.31 -2.55 -8.82
C TYR A 125 -12.02 -1.89 -9.33
N LEU A 126 -10.90 -2.13 -8.66
CA LEU A 126 -9.60 -1.59 -9.04
C LEU A 126 -9.19 -2.08 -10.44
N SER A 127 -9.32 -3.38 -10.69
CA SER A 127 -9.06 -4.01 -11.99
C SER A 127 -9.86 -3.34 -13.12
N LYS A 128 -11.17 -3.16 -12.91
CA LYS A 128 -12.05 -2.50 -13.88
C LYS A 128 -11.64 -1.04 -14.12
N ARG A 129 -11.28 -0.30 -13.08
CA ARG A 129 -10.81 1.09 -13.20
C ARG A 129 -9.53 1.20 -14.03
N VAL A 130 -8.62 0.24 -13.83
CA VAL A 130 -7.37 0.16 -14.59
C VAL A 130 -7.65 -0.16 -16.06
N GLU A 131 -8.53 -1.13 -16.33
CA GLU A 131 -8.92 -1.53 -17.68
C GLU A 131 -9.59 -0.39 -18.46
N GLU A 132 -10.45 0.37 -17.80
CA GLU A 132 -11.12 1.54 -18.39
C GLU A 132 -10.18 2.76 -18.58
N GLY A 133 -8.91 2.65 -18.21
CA GLY A 133 -7.95 3.77 -18.22
C GLY A 133 -8.30 4.90 -17.25
N LYS A 134 -9.24 4.64 -16.30
CA LYS A 134 -9.71 5.61 -15.31
C LYS A 134 -8.92 5.58 -14.02
N PHE A 135 -7.90 4.77 -13.94
CA PHE A 135 -6.94 4.79 -12.87
C PHE A 135 -6.01 5.99 -13.09
N MET A 136 -6.44 7.13 -12.60
CA MET A 136 -5.58 8.31 -12.58
C MET A 136 -4.46 8.06 -11.56
N HIS A 137 -3.23 8.44 -11.92
CA HIS A 137 -2.14 8.55 -10.96
C HIS A 137 -2.55 9.51 -9.83
N LEU A 138 -3.20 8.99 -8.81
CA LEU A 138 -3.40 9.72 -7.55
C LEU A 138 -2.05 9.91 -6.84
N ILE A 139 -1.07 9.10 -7.21
CA ILE A 139 0.30 9.23 -6.78
C ILE A 139 1.04 9.98 -7.89
N ARG A 140 1.20 11.28 -7.72
CA ARG A 140 2.30 11.97 -8.41
C ARG A 140 3.55 11.17 -8.09
N LYS A 141 4.41 10.90 -9.10
CA LYS A 141 5.76 10.38 -8.88
C LYS A 141 6.45 11.25 -7.82
N THR A 142 6.22 10.93 -6.57
CA THR A 142 7.15 11.33 -5.54
C THR A 142 8.37 10.49 -5.85
N THR A 143 9.38 11.12 -6.43
CA THR A 143 10.68 10.50 -6.57
C THR A 143 11.04 9.99 -5.20
N VAL A 144 10.89 8.68 -4.97
CA VAL A 144 11.28 8.04 -3.71
C VAL A 144 12.77 8.32 -3.59
N LEU A 145 13.10 9.21 -2.69
CA LEU A 145 14.46 9.68 -2.57
C LEU A 145 15.29 8.57 -1.96
N LYS A 146 16.29 8.17 -2.72
CA LYS A 146 17.28 7.14 -2.37
C LYS A 146 18.15 7.51 -1.14
N SER A 147 17.88 8.61 -0.42
CA SER A 147 18.60 8.93 0.81
C SER A 147 17.77 9.76 1.79
N SER A 148 17.88 9.42 3.06
CA SER A 148 17.24 10.12 4.19
C SER A 148 17.65 11.62 4.31
N ARG A 149 18.74 12.04 3.68
CA ARG A 149 19.20 13.45 3.67
C ARG A 149 18.31 14.38 2.84
N ASN A 150 17.53 13.86 1.91
CA ASN A 150 16.74 14.69 0.99
C ASN A 150 15.24 14.77 1.34
N LYS A 151 14.80 14.11 2.42
CA LYS A 151 13.37 14.06 2.80
C LYS A 151 12.77 15.46 3.03
N TYR A 152 13.51 16.35 3.67
CA TYR A 152 13.06 17.73 3.96
C TYR A 152 13.04 18.61 2.69
N HIS A 153 13.99 18.45 1.79
CA HIS A 153 14.05 19.22 0.54
C HIS A 153 12.87 18.92 -0.37
N ASN A 154 12.35 17.69 -0.36
CA ASN A 154 11.19 17.32 -1.18
C ASN A 154 9.88 17.86 -0.62
N ILE A 155 9.71 17.84 0.70
CA ILE A 155 8.54 18.44 1.34
C ILE A 155 8.51 19.94 1.04
N MET A 156 9.65 20.61 1.11
CA MET A 156 9.76 22.04 0.83
C MET A 156 9.54 22.37 -0.66
N SER A 157 9.96 21.51 -1.59
CA SER A 157 9.72 21.71 -3.03
C SER A 157 8.25 21.51 -3.45
N MET A 158 7.40 20.93 -2.59
CA MET A 158 5.95 20.83 -2.78
C MET A 158 5.22 22.15 -2.50
N ILE A 159 5.86 23.10 -1.85
CA ILE A 159 5.29 24.42 -1.58
C ILE A 159 5.41 25.28 -2.85
N PRO A 160 4.29 25.83 -3.39
CA PRO A 160 4.35 26.69 -4.56
C PRO A 160 5.38 27.82 -4.40
N GLY A 161 6.28 27.95 -5.36
CA GLY A 161 7.35 28.97 -5.35
C GLY A 161 8.66 28.57 -4.66
N ILE A 162 8.74 27.37 -4.07
CA ILE A 162 10.01 26.84 -3.55
C ILE A 162 10.56 25.79 -4.51
N THR A 163 11.69 26.07 -5.12
CA THR A 163 12.44 25.11 -5.93
C THR A 163 13.38 24.28 -5.05
N ILE A 164 13.84 23.11 -5.55
CA ILE A 164 14.79 22.26 -4.84
C ILE A 164 16.06 23.05 -4.45
N ASP A 165 16.52 23.96 -5.30
CA ASP A 165 17.71 24.76 -5.01
C ASP A 165 17.45 25.82 -3.92
N ARG A 166 16.27 26.41 -3.88
CA ARG A 166 15.87 27.33 -2.80
C ARG A 166 15.66 26.60 -1.46
N SER A 167 15.22 25.33 -1.48
CA SER A 167 15.09 24.57 -0.24
C SER A 167 16.44 24.22 0.40
N LYS A 168 17.52 24.13 -0.37
CA LYS A 168 18.89 23.90 0.13
C LYS A 168 19.51 25.10 0.85
N THR A 169 19.02 26.30 0.56
CA THR A 169 19.51 27.57 1.15
C THR A 169 18.79 27.92 2.45
N LEU A 170 17.76 27.20 2.84
CA LEU A 170 16.97 27.42 4.05
C LEU A 170 17.44 26.56 5.26
N TYR A 171 18.56 25.81 5.09
CA TYR A 171 19.15 24.97 6.15
C TYR A 171 20.66 25.26 6.25
#